data_ed4ad2c7d4d7eb88288df95e907d6f89
#
_entry.id   ed4ad2c7d4d7eb88288df95e907d6f89
#
_cell.length_a   1.000
_cell.length_b   1.000
_cell.length_c   1.000
_cell.angle_alpha   90.00
_cell.angle_beta   90.00
_cell.angle_gamma   90.00
#
_symmetry.space_group_name_H-M   'P 1'
#
loop_
_entity.id
_entity.type
_entity.pdbx_description
1 polymer ?
#
loop_
_entity_poly.entity_id
_entity_poly.type
_entity_poly.pdbx_seq_one_letter_code
_entity_poly.pdbx_strand_id
1 'polypeptide(L)'
;MDNSIIETVKREADIVTVVSRYTELRRSRGTNYVGLCPLHADRSVGSFVVNAARNYCSCWACGETAMDPFAFVMKVEKCDFMTAVKKVKEIMNLSPSGDVLRKEHPAEDTRQTIFLPYSLVEASVKNRERSSLVRWLRTLNWNAEQLSRLDRTLNDYRLASFSTRNHDEFTCFWLIDADGKVRSGKLMTYKGDGHRDHNAYPYRVNGKTNYHSQDFVHAQFRDTYPDDKYKFSPCLYGEHLIRQYPESRINVVESEKSAVISAVFFGHPDKNVWVATGGKSNLRRHLPFLKQLDRSVYIYPDKDGVKEWETNVQALARDSKVRINYDFINRYWTEADGKKADIADVLTRFL
;
A
#
# COMPACT_ATOMS: atom_id res chain seq x y z
N MET A 1 -17.07 25.32 -22.73
CA MET A 1 -16.81 25.60 -21.32
C MET A 1 -15.36 26.00 -21.22
N ASP A 2 -15.03 27.07 -20.51
CA ASP A 2 -13.66 27.54 -20.37
C ASP A 2 -12.81 26.50 -19.64
N ASN A 3 -11.57 26.24 -20.09
CA ASN A 3 -10.65 25.28 -19.48
C ASN A 3 -10.42 25.57 -17.98
N SER A 4 -10.44 26.82 -17.55
CA SER A 4 -10.31 27.22 -16.14
C SER A 4 -11.48 26.70 -15.29
N ILE A 5 -12.68 26.68 -15.82
CA ILE A 5 -13.87 26.14 -15.12
C ILE A 5 -13.76 24.63 -14.99
N ILE A 6 -13.31 23.94 -16.03
CA ILE A 6 -13.11 22.47 -15.98
C ILE A 6 -12.10 22.09 -14.90
N GLU A 7 -10.98 22.78 -14.83
CA GLU A 7 -9.94 22.52 -13.81
C GLU A 7 -10.44 22.83 -12.40
N THR A 8 -11.26 23.88 -12.24
CA THR A 8 -11.88 24.20 -10.94
C THR A 8 -12.84 23.10 -10.51
N VAL A 9 -13.74 22.64 -11.42
CA VAL A 9 -14.68 21.55 -11.10
C VAL A 9 -13.94 20.26 -10.77
N LYS A 10 -12.86 19.93 -11.50
CA LYS A 10 -12.02 18.76 -11.20
C LYS A 10 -11.39 18.80 -9.81
N ARG A 11 -10.88 19.97 -9.41
CA ARG A 11 -10.25 20.14 -8.10
C ARG A 11 -11.24 20.01 -6.95
N GLU A 12 -12.45 20.57 -7.13
CA GLU A 12 -13.48 20.67 -6.09
C GLU A 12 -14.43 19.47 -6.06
N ALA A 13 -14.43 18.60 -7.08
CA ALA A 13 -15.33 17.46 -7.15
C ALA A 13 -15.07 16.44 -6.03
N ASP A 14 -16.14 16.13 -5.28
CA ASP A 14 -16.11 15.18 -4.15
C ASP A 14 -17.00 13.98 -4.45
N ILE A 15 -16.38 12.79 -4.48
CA ILE A 15 -17.04 11.54 -4.83
C ILE A 15 -18.20 11.19 -3.91
N VAL A 16 -18.10 11.45 -2.62
CA VAL A 16 -19.17 11.13 -1.66
C VAL A 16 -20.40 11.99 -1.95
N THR A 17 -20.21 13.29 -2.15
CA THR A 17 -21.28 14.24 -2.51
C THR A 17 -21.92 13.84 -3.83
N VAL A 18 -21.11 13.51 -4.84
CA VAL A 18 -21.61 13.14 -6.16
C VAL A 18 -22.41 11.83 -6.10
N VAL A 19 -21.84 10.77 -5.52
CA VAL A 19 -22.49 9.45 -5.43
C VAL A 19 -23.75 9.48 -4.58
N SER A 20 -23.79 10.29 -3.51
CA SER A 20 -24.98 10.43 -2.64
C SER A 20 -26.22 10.95 -3.36
N ARG A 21 -26.09 11.50 -4.58
CA ARG A 21 -27.24 11.88 -5.41
C ARG A 21 -27.90 10.70 -6.11
N TYR A 22 -27.21 9.56 -6.18
CA TYR A 22 -27.67 8.39 -6.93
C TYR A 22 -27.97 7.19 -6.04
N THR A 23 -27.42 7.12 -4.84
CA THR A 23 -27.66 6.03 -3.90
C THR A 23 -27.41 6.49 -2.46
N GLU A 24 -28.13 5.87 -1.52
CA GLU A 24 -27.88 6.10 -0.10
C GLU A 24 -26.53 5.50 0.32
N LEU A 25 -25.68 6.31 0.93
CA LEU A 25 -24.38 5.89 1.43
C LEU A 25 -24.39 5.81 2.96
N ARG A 26 -23.85 4.70 3.47
CA ARG A 26 -23.62 4.50 4.91
C ARG A 26 -22.12 4.46 5.17
N ARG A 27 -21.68 5.15 6.22
CA ARG A 27 -20.27 5.14 6.61
C ARG A 27 -19.87 3.70 6.97
N SER A 28 -18.76 3.25 6.42
CA SER A 28 -18.12 1.98 6.71
C SER A 28 -16.81 2.20 7.47
N ARG A 29 -15.77 1.40 7.25
CA ARG A 29 -14.48 1.52 7.95
C ARG A 29 -13.63 2.68 7.41
N GLY A 30 -13.08 3.48 8.32
CA GLY A 30 -12.19 4.60 7.97
C GLY A 30 -12.91 5.68 7.15
N THR A 31 -12.34 6.01 5.98
CA THR A 31 -12.89 7.00 5.03
C THR A 31 -13.80 6.39 3.96
N ASN A 32 -14.21 5.13 4.14
CA ASN A 32 -15.05 4.43 3.17
C ASN A 32 -16.53 4.57 3.52
N TYR A 33 -17.34 4.65 2.47
CA TYR A 33 -18.79 4.53 2.51
C TYR A 33 -19.22 3.33 1.66
N VAL A 34 -20.34 2.72 1.98
CA VAL A 34 -20.94 1.61 1.24
C VAL A 34 -22.40 1.92 0.95
N GLY A 35 -22.89 1.42 -0.18
CA GLY A 35 -24.27 1.58 -0.62
C GLY A 35 -24.61 0.51 -1.64
N LEU A 36 -25.82 0.61 -2.22
CA LEU A 36 -26.19 -0.18 -3.40
C LEU A 36 -25.56 0.45 -4.64
N CYS A 37 -25.00 -0.36 -5.53
CA CYS A 37 -24.42 0.15 -6.75
C CYS A 37 -25.49 0.64 -7.73
N PRO A 38 -25.46 1.91 -8.19
CA PRO A 38 -26.47 2.42 -9.13
C PRO A 38 -26.22 2.00 -10.58
N LEU A 39 -25.11 1.28 -10.87
CA LEU A 39 -24.74 0.87 -12.23
C LEU A 39 -25.32 -0.48 -12.65
N HIS A 40 -25.85 -1.25 -11.69
CA HIS A 40 -26.52 -2.52 -11.94
C HIS A 40 -27.62 -2.78 -10.90
N ALA A 41 -28.47 -3.76 -11.13
CA ALA A 41 -29.53 -4.15 -10.19
C ALA A 41 -28.90 -4.82 -8.93
N ASP A 42 -28.32 -4.02 -8.05
CA ASP A 42 -27.69 -4.46 -6.81
C ASP A 42 -28.75 -4.76 -5.74
N ARG A 43 -28.58 -5.89 -5.02
CA ARG A 43 -29.51 -6.34 -3.98
C ARG A 43 -28.88 -6.41 -2.59
N SER A 44 -27.57 -6.12 -2.48
CA SER A 44 -26.86 -6.24 -1.20
C SER A 44 -25.81 -5.15 -1.05
N VAL A 45 -25.82 -4.47 0.09
CA VAL A 45 -24.82 -3.47 0.44
C VAL A 45 -23.47 -4.16 0.70
N GLY A 46 -22.37 -3.61 0.17
CA GLY A 46 -21.01 -4.08 0.42
C GLY A 46 -20.16 -4.31 -0.83
N SER A 47 -20.79 -4.54 -1.99
CA SER A 47 -20.08 -4.64 -3.27
C SER A 47 -19.63 -3.28 -3.81
N PHE A 48 -20.39 -2.23 -3.53
CA PHE A 48 -20.11 -0.86 -3.94
C PHE A 48 -19.51 -0.07 -2.78
N VAL A 49 -18.29 0.43 -2.99
CA VAL A 49 -17.49 1.15 -1.99
C VAL A 49 -17.09 2.51 -2.54
N VAL A 50 -17.28 3.55 -1.76
CA VAL A 50 -16.84 4.92 -2.03
C VAL A 50 -15.74 5.28 -1.06
N ASN A 51 -14.56 5.64 -1.55
CA ASN A 51 -13.41 6.05 -0.76
C ASN A 51 -13.28 7.58 -0.77
N ALA A 52 -13.66 8.23 0.31
CA ALA A 52 -13.62 9.68 0.41
C ALA A 52 -12.18 10.25 0.35
N ALA A 53 -11.21 9.60 1.01
CA ALA A 53 -9.84 10.09 1.05
C ALA A 53 -9.13 10.03 -0.31
N ARG A 54 -9.50 9.06 -1.13
CA ARG A 54 -8.92 8.87 -2.46
C ARG A 54 -9.80 9.40 -3.58
N ASN A 55 -10.96 9.92 -3.25
CA ASN A 55 -11.93 10.53 -4.15
C ASN A 55 -12.36 9.62 -5.32
N TYR A 56 -12.63 8.34 -5.05
CA TYR A 56 -13.11 7.38 -6.05
C TYR A 56 -14.15 6.42 -5.49
N CYS A 57 -14.89 5.75 -6.37
CA CYS A 57 -15.74 4.61 -6.03
C CYS A 57 -15.41 3.38 -6.88
N SER A 58 -15.79 2.20 -6.39
CA SER A 58 -15.60 0.91 -7.04
C SER A 58 -16.74 -0.02 -6.74
N CYS A 59 -17.06 -0.92 -7.66
CA CYS A 59 -18.00 -2.01 -7.43
C CYS A 59 -17.43 -3.36 -7.86
N TRP A 60 -17.30 -4.26 -6.90
CA TRP A 60 -16.78 -5.60 -7.15
C TRP A 60 -17.75 -6.50 -7.92
N ALA A 61 -19.07 -6.22 -7.82
CA ALA A 61 -20.09 -7.04 -8.46
C ALA A 61 -20.21 -6.77 -9.96
N CYS A 62 -20.05 -5.53 -10.41
CA CYS A 62 -20.04 -5.21 -11.84
C CYS A 62 -18.64 -4.98 -12.43
N GLY A 63 -17.58 -5.19 -11.64
CA GLY A 63 -16.19 -5.09 -12.09
C GLY A 63 -15.67 -3.66 -12.28
N GLU A 64 -16.43 -2.66 -11.85
CA GLU A 64 -16.02 -1.26 -11.97
C GLU A 64 -15.03 -0.87 -10.90
N THR A 65 -13.85 -0.40 -11.32
CA THR A 65 -12.76 -0.07 -10.41
C THR A 65 -12.34 1.39 -10.53
N ALA A 66 -12.05 2.02 -9.38
CA ALA A 66 -11.42 3.34 -9.26
C ALA A 66 -12.05 4.45 -10.13
N MET A 67 -13.39 4.53 -10.19
CA MET A 67 -14.10 5.61 -10.88
C MET A 67 -14.00 6.90 -10.07
N ASP A 68 -13.44 7.95 -10.65
CA ASP A 68 -13.52 9.30 -10.11
C ASP A 68 -14.95 9.89 -10.26
N PRO A 69 -15.28 11.07 -9.70
CA PRO A 69 -16.60 11.67 -9.80
C PRO A 69 -17.14 11.79 -11.23
N PHE A 70 -16.29 12.06 -12.20
CA PHE A 70 -16.69 12.24 -13.61
C PHE A 70 -16.93 10.90 -14.28
N ALA A 71 -16.02 9.94 -14.13
CA ALA A 71 -16.18 8.60 -14.67
C ALA A 71 -17.45 7.92 -14.11
N PHE A 72 -17.74 8.13 -12.82
CA PHE A 72 -18.96 7.64 -12.20
C PHE A 72 -20.22 8.27 -12.86
N VAL A 73 -20.27 9.60 -13.01
CA VAL A 73 -21.43 10.30 -13.63
C VAL A 73 -21.57 9.91 -15.10
N MET A 74 -20.48 9.79 -15.86
CA MET A 74 -20.51 9.33 -17.26
C MET A 74 -21.19 7.96 -17.38
N LYS A 75 -20.89 7.03 -16.45
CA LYS A 75 -21.45 5.68 -16.47
C LYS A 75 -22.90 5.63 -16.03
N VAL A 76 -23.24 6.26 -14.92
CA VAL A 76 -24.61 6.22 -14.37
C VAL A 76 -25.60 6.97 -15.25
N GLU A 77 -25.18 8.07 -15.85
CA GLU A 77 -26.01 8.91 -16.72
C GLU A 77 -25.87 8.59 -18.21
N LYS A 78 -24.95 7.68 -18.57
CA LYS A 78 -24.62 7.32 -19.95
C LYS A 78 -24.34 8.55 -20.83
N CYS A 79 -23.55 9.48 -20.34
CA CYS A 79 -23.24 10.75 -20.98
C CYS A 79 -21.75 10.93 -21.27
N ASP A 80 -21.41 11.93 -22.08
CA ASP A 80 -20.03 12.30 -22.36
C ASP A 80 -19.37 13.07 -21.20
N PHE A 81 -18.06 13.25 -21.27
CA PHE A 81 -17.28 13.93 -20.24
C PHE A 81 -17.73 15.37 -19.99
N MET A 82 -18.06 16.13 -21.03
CA MET A 82 -18.48 17.53 -20.89
C MET A 82 -19.84 17.66 -20.19
N THR A 83 -20.74 16.73 -20.46
CA THR A 83 -22.03 16.61 -19.77
C THR A 83 -21.83 16.20 -18.31
N ALA A 84 -20.93 15.24 -18.05
CA ALA A 84 -20.59 14.85 -16.69
C ALA A 84 -19.99 16.01 -15.89
N VAL A 85 -19.10 16.83 -16.48
CA VAL A 85 -18.55 18.04 -15.82
C VAL A 85 -19.66 19.02 -15.44
N LYS A 86 -20.65 19.27 -16.34
CA LYS A 86 -21.80 20.13 -16.03
C LYS A 86 -22.60 19.60 -14.84
N LYS A 87 -22.93 18.30 -14.86
CA LYS A 87 -23.70 17.65 -13.79
C LYS A 87 -22.94 17.64 -12.44
N VAL A 88 -21.66 17.33 -12.45
CA VAL A 88 -20.82 17.41 -11.24
C VAL A 88 -20.80 18.83 -10.71
N LYS A 89 -20.63 19.84 -11.57
CA LYS A 89 -20.72 21.26 -11.18
C LYS A 89 -22.06 21.60 -10.51
N GLU A 90 -23.17 21.16 -11.07
CA GLU A 90 -24.52 21.36 -10.53
C GLU A 90 -24.68 20.65 -9.17
N ILE A 91 -24.28 19.39 -9.09
CA ILE A 91 -24.34 18.59 -7.83
C ILE A 91 -23.53 19.28 -6.72
N MET A 92 -22.38 19.84 -7.08
CA MET A 92 -21.48 20.51 -6.15
C MET A 92 -21.91 21.96 -5.82
N ASN A 93 -22.99 22.48 -6.45
CA ASN A 93 -23.46 23.87 -6.31
C ASN A 93 -22.34 24.92 -6.57
N LEU A 94 -21.47 24.65 -7.53
CA LEU A 94 -20.38 25.58 -7.89
C LEU A 94 -20.97 26.74 -8.72
N SER A 95 -20.84 27.97 -8.21
CA SER A 95 -21.30 29.18 -8.90
C SER A 95 -20.49 29.44 -10.19
N PRO A 96 -21.01 30.24 -11.15
CA PRO A 96 -20.27 30.62 -12.36
C PRO A 96 -18.95 31.37 -12.08
N SER A 97 -18.85 32.03 -10.95
CA SER A 97 -17.68 32.81 -10.52
C SER A 97 -16.61 32.00 -9.75
N GLY A 98 -16.84 30.72 -9.51
CA GLY A 98 -15.85 29.89 -8.79
C GLY A 98 -15.76 30.16 -7.28
N ASP A 99 -16.61 31.01 -6.74
CA ASP A 99 -16.67 31.23 -5.30
C ASP A 99 -17.31 30.03 -4.64
N VAL A 100 -16.50 29.22 -3.99
CA VAL A 100 -16.89 28.09 -3.18
C VAL A 100 -17.56 28.63 -1.91
N LEU A 101 -18.85 28.37 -1.75
CA LEU A 101 -19.39 28.36 -0.40
C LEU A 101 -18.53 27.33 0.37
N ARG A 102 -17.76 27.83 1.34
CA ARG A 102 -16.81 27.01 2.12
C ARG A 102 -17.51 25.71 2.53
N LYS A 103 -17.14 24.61 1.85
CA LYS A 103 -17.40 23.30 2.39
C LYS A 103 -16.66 23.22 3.73
N GLU A 104 -17.37 22.81 4.75
CA GLU A 104 -16.71 22.25 5.91
C GLU A 104 -15.79 21.15 5.38
N HIS A 105 -14.48 21.37 5.52
CA HIS A 105 -13.51 20.33 5.28
C HIS A 105 -13.97 19.09 6.05
N PRO A 106 -13.90 17.87 5.51
CA PRO A 106 -14.16 16.67 6.28
C PRO A 106 -13.45 16.86 7.62
N ALA A 107 -14.19 16.79 8.72
CA ALA A 107 -13.63 17.05 10.04
C ALA A 107 -12.28 16.35 10.14
N GLU A 108 -11.24 17.10 10.51
CA GLU A 108 -9.87 16.62 10.60
C GLU A 108 -9.92 15.29 11.36
N ASP A 109 -9.31 14.25 10.81
CA ASP A 109 -9.31 12.94 11.45
C ASP A 109 -8.53 13.01 12.76
N THR A 110 -9.23 13.33 13.83
CA THR A 110 -8.70 13.53 15.18
C THR A 110 -8.27 12.23 15.88
N ARG A 111 -8.47 11.07 15.22
CA ARG A 111 -8.05 9.79 15.80
C ARG A 111 -6.55 9.74 16.01
N GLN A 112 -6.16 9.19 17.14
CA GLN A 112 -4.75 9.01 17.48
C GLN A 112 -4.11 7.94 16.60
N THR A 113 -2.86 8.13 16.23
CA THR A 113 -2.10 7.09 15.53
C THR A 113 -1.77 5.94 16.49
N ILE A 114 -2.01 4.69 16.05
CA ILE A 114 -1.63 3.49 16.80
C ILE A 114 -0.10 3.40 16.87
N PHE A 115 0.41 3.18 18.06
CA PHE A 115 1.78 2.75 18.33
C PHE A 115 1.75 1.50 19.19
N LEU A 116 2.34 0.41 18.69
CA LEU A 116 2.43 -0.85 19.42
C LEU A 116 3.67 -0.87 20.31
N PRO A 117 3.62 -1.60 21.44
CA PRO A 117 4.80 -1.79 22.29
C PRO A 117 5.93 -2.51 21.54
N TYR A 118 7.16 -2.01 21.69
CA TYR A 118 8.35 -2.62 21.06
C TYR A 118 8.64 -4.04 21.57
N SER A 119 8.19 -4.39 22.77
CA SER A 119 8.28 -5.74 23.32
C SER A 119 7.63 -6.83 22.46
N LEU A 120 6.62 -6.47 21.66
CA LEU A 120 6.01 -7.39 20.68
C LEU A 120 7.01 -7.74 19.56
N VAL A 121 7.80 -6.77 19.13
CA VAL A 121 8.87 -6.98 18.14
C VAL A 121 9.89 -7.94 18.70
N GLU A 122 10.42 -7.67 19.91
CA GLU A 122 11.43 -8.49 20.56
C GLU A 122 10.97 -9.94 20.79
N ALA A 123 9.74 -10.10 21.25
CA ALA A 123 9.16 -11.43 21.49
C ALA A 123 9.02 -12.24 20.18
N SER A 124 8.56 -11.61 19.11
CA SER A 124 8.32 -12.27 17.82
C SER A 124 9.62 -12.58 17.07
N VAL A 125 10.64 -11.73 17.17
CA VAL A 125 11.96 -11.94 16.56
C VAL A 125 12.65 -13.18 17.14
N LYS A 126 12.47 -13.48 18.42
CA LYS A 126 13.00 -14.72 19.05
C LYS A 126 12.44 -15.99 18.39
N ASN A 127 11.26 -15.91 17.80
CA ASN A 127 10.56 -17.02 17.16
C ASN A 127 10.70 -17.03 15.63
N ARG A 128 11.59 -16.22 15.04
CA ARG A 128 11.69 -16.02 13.58
C ARG A 128 11.84 -17.31 12.78
N GLU A 129 12.49 -18.31 13.32
CA GLU A 129 12.72 -19.60 12.64
C GLU A 129 11.40 -20.40 12.41
N ARG A 130 10.30 -20.01 13.04
CA ARG A 130 8.97 -20.56 12.73
C ARG A 130 8.43 -20.02 11.39
N SER A 131 8.90 -18.86 10.93
CA SER A 131 8.52 -18.30 9.63
C SER A 131 8.97 -19.19 8.47
N SER A 132 8.03 -19.58 7.60
CA SER A 132 8.35 -20.35 6.39
C SER A 132 9.25 -19.55 5.44
N LEU A 133 9.06 -18.22 5.38
CA LEU A 133 9.93 -17.36 4.58
C LEU A 133 11.36 -17.37 5.11
N VAL A 134 11.57 -17.27 6.42
CA VAL A 134 12.93 -17.31 7.02
C VAL A 134 13.60 -18.65 6.74
N ARG A 135 12.88 -19.75 6.94
CA ARG A 135 13.41 -21.08 6.60
C ARG A 135 13.81 -21.18 5.13
N TRP A 136 12.96 -20.71 4.24
CA TRP A 136 13.26 -20.71 2.81
C TRP A 136 14.47 -19.82 2.48
N LEU A 137 14.60 -18.61 3.03
CA LEU A 137 15.75 -17.74 2.83
C LEU A 137 17.06 -18.42 3.22
N ARG A 138 17.05 -19.30 4.24
CA ARG A 138 18.22 -20.08 4.65
C ARG A 138 18.57 -21.23 3.72
N THR A 139 17.65 -21.65 2.84
CA THR A 139 17.91 -22.70 1.84
C THR A 139 18.44 -22.15 0.53
N LEU A 140 18.43 -20.83 0.33
CA LEU A 140 18.94 -20.22 -0.89
C LEU A 140 20.47 -20.34 -0.96
N ASN A 141 20.98 -20.43 -2.19
CA ASN A 141 22.38 -20.68 -2.47
C ASN A 141 23.24 -19.40 -2.39
N TRP A 142 23.16 -18.71 -1.25
CA TRP A 142 23.94 -17.51 -0.98
C TRP A 142 25.44 -17.77 -1.08
N ASN A 143 26.20 -16.85 -1.69
CA ASN A 143 27.65 -16.91 -1.59
C ASN A 143 28.12 -16.58 -0.15
N ALA A 144 29.39 -16.82 0.15
CA ALA A 144 29.93 -16.66 1.50
C ALA A 144 29.72 -15.24 2.09
N GLU A 145 29.87 -14.21 1.28
CA GLU A 145 29.66 -12.82 1.68
C GLU A 145 28.18 -12.51 1.95
N GLN A 146 27.28 -12.98 1.09
CA GLN A 146 25.84 -12.84 1.26
C GLN A 146 25.35 -13.60 2.49
N LEU A 147 25.83 -14.83 2.68
CA LEU A 147 25.47 -15.66 3.84
C LEU A 147 25.89 -15.00 5.16
N SER A 148 27.09 -14.39 5.19
CA SER A 148 27.59 -13.67 6.38
C SER A 148 26.70 -12.48 6.77
N ARG A 149 25.98 -11.88 5.81
CA ARG A 149 25.05 -10.77 6.01
C ARG A 149 23.63 -11.19 6.36
N LEU A 150 23.25 -12.42 6.06
CA LEU A 150 21.84 -12.86 6.18
C LEU A 150 21.29 -12.64 7.59
N ASP A 151 21.95 -13.14 8.61
CA ASP A 151 21.47 -13.00 9.99
C ASP A 151 21.44 -11.53 10.47
N ARG A 152 22.44 -10.73 10.09
CA ARG A 152 22.44 -9.29 10.34
C ARG A 152 21.22 -8.63 9.68
N THR A 153 20.97 -8.93 8.41
CA THR A 153 19.82 -8.39 7.67
C THR A 153 18.50 -8.80 8.32
N LEU A 154 18.32 -10.07 8.66
CA LEU A 154 17.13 -10.55 9.36
C LEU A 154 16.92 -9.84 10.71
N ASN A 155 18.01 -9.52 11.42
CA ASN A 155 17.97 -8.78 12.67
C ASN A 155 17.62 -7.32 12.47
N ASP A 156 18.29 -6.64 11.56
CA ASP A 156 18.09 -5.22 11.30
C ASP A 156 16.66 -4.95 10.80
N TYR A 157 16.16 -5.76 9.89
CA TYR A 157 14.80 -5.68 9.36
C TYR A 157 13.72 -6.19 10.30
N ARG A 158 14.07 -6.71 11.49
CA ARG A 158 13.13 -7.28 12.46
C ARG A 158 12.20 -8.31 11.85
N LEU A 159 12.69 -9.09 10.87
CA LEU A 159 11.90 -10.17 10.28
C LEU A 159 11.60 -11.21 11.35
N ALA A 160 10.33 -11.58 11.51
CA ALA A 160 9.86 -12.33 12.66
C ALA A 160 8.81 -13.38 12.27
N SER A 161 8.43 -14.21 13.24
CA SER A 161 7.21 -14.99 13.20
C SER A 161 6.23 -14.49 14.25
N PHE A 162 4.95 -14.41 13.90
CA PHE A 162 3.90 -13.92 14.77
C PHE A 162 2.70 -14.86 14.74
N SER A 163 2.29 -15.33 15.92
CA SER A 163 1.08 -16.14 16.07
C SER A 163 -0.09 -15.23 16.42
N THR A 164 -1.19 -15.34 15.65
CA THR A 164 -2.43 -14.61 15.93
C THR A 164 -3.18 -15.22 17.15
N ARG A 165 -4.25 -14.55 17.56
CA ARG A 165 -5.15 -15.08 18.61
C ARG A 165 -5.76 -16.45 18.26
N ASN A 166 -5.89 -16.77 16.97
CA ASN A 166 -6.36 -18.04 16.47
C ASN A 166 -5.25 -19.09 16.31
N HIS A 167 -4.05 -18.81 16.80
CA HIS A 167 -2.85 -19.64 16.66
C HIS A 167 -2.36 -19.85 15.22
N ASP A 168 -2.84 -19.05 14.26
CA ASP A 168 -2.31 -19.02 12.91
C ASP A 168 -0.91 -18.38 12.93
N GLU A 169 0.09 -19.03 12.32
CA GLU A 169 1.48 -18.58 12.31
C GLU A 169 1.80 -17.83 11.02
N PHE A 170 2.27 -16.60 11.14
CA PHE A 170 2.60 -15.73 10.02
C PHE A 170 4.07 -15.31 10.02
N THR A 171 4.63 -15.09 8.85
CA THR A 171 5.79 -14.22 8.70
C THR A 171 5.37 -12.79 9.02
N CYS A 172 6.08 -12.14 9.93
CA CYS A 172 5.80 -10.77 10.35
C CYS A 172 6.88 -9.81 9.86
N PHE A 173 6.45 -8.80 9.11
CA PHE A 173 7.26 -7.67 8.66
C PHE A 173 6.90 -6.46 9.51
N TRP A 174 7.73 -6.14 10.50
CA TRP A 174 7.46 -5.03 11.42
C TRP A 174 7.61 -3.68 10.75
N LEU A 175 6.58 -2.86 10.83
CA LEU A 175 6.54 -1.48 10.33
C LEU A 175 6.99 -0.55 11.46
N ILE A 176 8.26 -0.22 11.47
CA ILE A 176 8.89 0.67 12.44
C ILE A 176 9.30 1.93 11.71
N ASP A 177 8.83 3.09 12.17
CA ASP A 177 9.09 4.37 11.52
C ASP A 177 10.51 4.90 11.80
N ALA A 178 10.86 6.01 11.16
CA ALA A 178 12.18 6.63 11.32
C ALA A 178 12.50 7.07 12.76
N ASP A 179 11.50 7.25 13.61
CA ASP A 179 11.66 7.58 15.03
C ASP A 179 11.73 6.34 15.92
N GLY A 180 11.72 5.13 15.33
CA GLY A 180 11.76 3.86 16.06
C GLY A 180 10.42 3.44 16.66
N LYS A 181 9.32 4.12 16.34
CA LYS A 181 7.98 3.78 16.84
C LYS A 181 7.36 2.68 15.99
N VAL A 182 6.81 1.66 16.65
CA VAL A 182 6.19 0.52 15.98
C VAL A 182 4.77 0.88 15.57
N ARG A 183 4.54 1.03 14.25
CA ARG A 183 3.24 1.34 13.67
C ARG A 183 2.32 0.12 13.58
N SER A 184 2.88 -1.01 13.19
CA SER A 184 2.23 -2.33 13.12
C SER A 184 3.25 -3.38 12.69
N GLY A 185 2.77 -4.60 12.39
CA GLY A 185 3.46 -5.63 11.60
C GLY A 185 2.54 -6.09 10.50
N LYS A 186 3.04 -6.24 9.28
CA LYS A 186 2.32 -6.88 8.19
C LYS A 186 2.53 -8.38 8.29
N LEU A 187 1.43 -9.12 8.38
CA LEU A 187 1.41 -10.56 8.54
C LEU A 187 1.14 -11.21 7.18
N MET A 188 1.98 -12.15 6.77
CA MET A 188 1.87 -12.82 5.49
C MET A 188 2.26 -14.30 5.61
N THR A 189 1.57 -15.14 4.86
CA THR A 189 1.88 -16.58 4.77
C THR A 189 2.68 -16.88 3.52
N TYR A 190 3.65 -17.79 3.65
CA TYR A 190 4.51 -18.25 2.57
C TYR A 190 4.57 -19.78 2.54
N LYS A 191 4.67 -20.32 1.34
CA LYS A 191 4.99 -21.74 1.10
C LYS A 191 6.46 -22.02 1.35
N GLY A 192 6.84 -23.30 1.40
CA GLY A 192 8.23 -23.73 1.57
C GLY A 192 9.17 -23.33 0.42
N ASP A 193 8.63 -22.93 -0.72
CA ASP A 193 9.35 -22.44 -1.90
C ASP A 193 9.51 -20.92 -1.96
N GLY A 194 9.12 -20.20 -0.89
CA GLY A 194 9.20 -18.74 -0.79
C GLY A 194 8.11 -17.97 -1.55
N HIS A 195 7.18 -18.66 -2.23
CA HIS A 195 6.01 -18.02 -2.82
C HIS A 195 4.94 -17.74 -1.77
N ARG A 196 4.18 -16.68 -1.99
CA ARG A 196 3.07 -16.32 -1.12
C ARG A 196 2.02 -17.44 -1.11
N ASP A 197 1.59 -17.84 0.08
CA ASP A 197 0.48 -18.78 0.24
C ASP A 197 -0.84 -18.03 0.42
N HIS A 198 -1.61 -17.95 -0.65
CA HIS A 198 -2.93 -17.29 -0.64
C HIS A 198 -4.03 -18.16 -0.04
N ASN A 199 -3.77 -19.45 0.15
CA ASN A 199 -4.75 -20.45 0.59
C ASN A 199 -4.49 -20.94 2.02
N ALA A 200 -3.67 -20.21 2.78
CA ALA A 200 -3.41 -20.55 4.18
C ALA A 200 -4.64 -20.30 5.05
N TYR A 201 -4.79 -21.11 6.09
CA TYR A 201 -5.80 -20.98 7.14
C TYR A 201 -7.24 -20.79 6.61
N PRO A 202 -7.81 -21.84 5.94
CA PRO A 202 -9.16 -21.75 5.40
C PRO A 202 -10.22 -21.65 6.51
N TYR A 203 -11.21 -20.80 6.28
CA TYR A 203 -12.39 -20.66 7.13
C TYR A 203 -13.65 -20.50 6.29
N ARG A 204 -14.82 -20.82 6.84
CA ARG A 204 -16.10 -20.74 6.12
C ARG A 204 -16.96 -19.58 6.59
N VAL A 205 -17.48 -18.82 5.62
CA VAL A 205 -18.48 -17.76 5.85
C VAL A 205 -19.56 -17.89 4.78
N ASN A 206 -20.81 -17.99 5.19
CA ASN A 206 -21.96 -18.11 4.28
C ASN A 206 -21.79 -19.21 3.21
N GLY A 207 -21.27 -20.37 3.61
CA GLY A 207 -21.04 -21.52 2.72
C GLY A 207 -19.84 -21.40 1.77
N LYS A 208 -19.14 -20.27 1.75
CA LYS A 208 -17.93 -20.03 0.94
C LYS A 208 -16.67 -20.23 1.77
N THR A 209 -15.66 -20.86 1.17
CA THR A 209 -14.32 -20.96 1.76
C THR A 209 -13.57 -19.66 1.53
N ASN A 210 -13.05 -19.08 2.59
CA ASN A 210 -12.15 -17.94 2.61
C ASN A 210 -10.83 -18.36 3.23
N TYR A 211 -9.80 -17.51 3.11
CA TYR A 211 -8.46 -17.84 3.58
C TYR A 211 -7.89 -16.66 4.39
N HIS A 212 -7.26 -16.97 5.52
CA HIS A 212 -6.58 -15.99 6.37
C HIS A 212 -5.08 -15.99 6.05
N SER A 213 -4.73 -15.50 4.86
CA SER A 213 -3.35 -15.51 4.34
C SER A 213 -2.59 -14.19 4.51
N GLN A 214 -3.29 -13.16 5.01
CA GLN A 214 -2.72 -11.83 5.26
C GLN A 214 -3.49 -11.14 6.38
N ASP A 215 -2.77 -10.43 7.26
CA ASP A 215 -3.35 -9.60 8.31
C ASP A 215 -2.36 -8.50 8.74
N PHE A 216 -2.73 -7.72 9.76
CA PHE A 216 -1.86 -6.77 10.44
C PHE A 216 -1.89 -6.98 11.94
N VAL A 217 -0.73 -6.83 12.60
CA VAL A 217 -0.61 -7.02 14.06
C VAL A 217 -1.56 -6.09 14.83
N HIS A 218 -1.71 -4.82 14.43
CA HIS A 218 -2.63 -3.90 15.12
C HIS A 218 -4.09 -4.38 15.10
N ALA A 219 -4.50 -5.15 14.09
CA ALA A 219 -5.84 -5.72 14.03
C ALA A 219 -6.12 -6.77 15.12
N GLN A 220 -5.06 -7.34 15.72
CA GLN A 220 -5.18 -8.26 16.85
C GLN A 220 -5.41 -7.52 18.20
N PHE A 221 -5.30 -6.18 18.21
CA PHE A 221 -5.40 -5.33 19.40
C PHE A 221 -6.57 -4.34 19.31
N ARG A 222 -7.66 -4.68 18.60
CA ARG A 222 -8.83 -3.79 18.45
C ARG A 222 -9.51 -3.44 19.77
N ASP A 223 -9.43 -4.32 20.76
CA ASP A 223 -9.98 -4.04 22.09
C ASP A 223 -9.19 -2.93 22.80
N THR A 224 -7.88 -2.84 22.53
CA THR A 224 -6.97 -1.82 23.10
C THR A 224 -6.99 -0.53 22.24
N TYR A 225 -7.11 -0.69 20.91
CA TYR A 225 -7.08 0.39 19.94
C TYR A 225 -8.35 0.37 19.09
N PRO A 226 -9.50 0.77 19.63
CA PRO A 226 -10.76 0.80 18.88
C PRO A 226 -10.73 1.80 17.73
N ASP A 227 -11.32 1.42 16.59
CA ASP A 227 -11.25 2.15 15.31
C ASP A 227 -11.90 3.55 15.34
N ASP A 228 -12.76 3.84 16.32
CA ASP A 228 -13.37 5.16 16.54
C ASP A 228 -12.40 6.17 17.16
N LYS A 229 -11.40 5.72 17.91
CA LYS A 229 -10.41 6.56 18.61
C LYS A 229 -9.02 6.51 18.00
N TYR A 230 -8.69 5.41 17.33
CA TYR A 230 -7.36 5.17 16.80
C TYR A 230 -7.37 4.87 15.31
N LYS A 231 -6.29 5.24 14.64
CA LYS A 231 -6.06 4.94 13.22
C LYS A 231 -4.70 4.30 12.98
N PHE A 232 -4.67 3.34 12.07
CA PHE A 232 -3.41 2.83 11.54
C PHE A 232 -2.82 3.82 10.55
N SER A 233 -1.59 4.24 10.80
CA SER A 233 -0.81 5.09 9.89
C SER A 233 0.45 4.33 9.46
N PRO A 234 0.46 3.72 8.27
CA PRO A 234 1.59 2.91 7.82
C PRO A 234 2.83 3.77 7.52
N CYS A 235 4.00 3.19 7.78
CA CYS A 235 5.29 3.65 7.32
C CYS A 235 5.89 2.65 6.30
N LEU A 236 7.06 2.95 5.72
CA LEU A 236 7.78 2.00 4.90
C LEU A 236 8.30 0.83 5.76
N TYR A 237 8.30 -0.37 5.21
CA TYR A 237 9.06 -1.46 5.83
C TYR A 237 10.55 -1.16 5.71
N GLY A 238 11.28 -1.25 6.83
CA GLY A 238 12.69 -0.86 6.89
C GLY A 238 12.93 0.65 7.05
N GLU A 239 11.91 1.48 7.29
CA GLU A 239 12.04 2.94 7.41
C GLU A 239 13.01 3.35 8.54
N HIS A 240 13.00 2.66 9.68
CA HIS A 240 13.92 2.90 10.80
C HIS A 240 15.40 2.76 10.42
N LEU A 241 15.71 1.94 9.40
CA LEU A 241 17.08 1.76 8.90
C LEU A 241 17.63 2.98 8.18
N ILE A 242 16.74 3.82 7.62
CA ILE A 242 17.12 5.06 6.93
C ILE A 242 17.89 5.99 7.89
N ARG A 243 17.42 6.10 9.14
CA ARG A 243 18.07 6.91 10.17
C ARG A 243 19.26 6.19 10.79
N GLN A 244 19.17 4.88 10.97
CA GLN A 244 20.25 4.06 11.52
C GLN A 244 21.50 4.05 10.60
N TYR A 245 21.29 4.15 9.27
CA TYR A 245 22.35 4.13 8.27
C TYR A 245 22.28 5.37 7.37
N PRO A 246 22.70 6.56 7.87
CA PRO A 246 22.51 7.84 7.19
C PRO A 246 23.29 7.96 5.88
N GLU A 247 24.43 7.26 5.74
CA GLU A 247 25.27 7.32 4.55
C GLU A 247 24.89 6.31 3.47
N SER A 248 24.02 5.34 3.79
CA SER A 248 23.62 4.31 2.84
C SER A 248 22.63 4.85 1.80
N ARG A 249 22.73 4.36 0.56
CA ARG A 249 21.76 4.63 -0.49
C ARG A 249 20.41 4.04 -0.13
N ILE A 250 19.34 4.77 -0.42
CA ILE A 250 17.97 4.30 -0.19
C ILE A 250 17.43 3.70 -1.47
N ASN A 251 16.95 2.46 -1.38
CA ASN A 251 16.34 1.72 -2.48
C ASN A 251 14.91 1.32 -2.08
N VAL A 252 13.95 1.58 -2.94
CA VAL A 252 12.52 1.39 -2.68
C VAL A 252 11.99 0.30 -3.59
N VAL A 253 11.34 -0.70 -3.02
CA VAL A 253 10.65 -1.80 -3.71
C VAL A 253 9.19 -1.89 -3.29
N GLU A 254 8.40 -2.72 -3.98
CA GLU A 254 6.99 -2.90 -3.64
C GLU A 254 6.82 -3.80 -2.40
N SER A 255 7.46 -4.98 -2.39
CA SER A 255 7.22 -6.00 -1.38
C SER A 255 8.31 -6.06 -0.31
N GLU A 256 7.91 -6.42 0.90
CA GLU A 256 8.80 -6.58 2.05
C GLU A 256 9.81 -7.73 1.82
N LYS A 257 9.37 -8.83 1.17
CA LYS A 257 10.25 -9.95 0.78
C LYS A 257 11.36 -9.46 -0.14
N SER A 258 10.99 -8.65 -1.15
CA SER A 258 11.95 -8.08 -2.11
C SER A 258 12.97 -7.17 -1.44
N ALA A 259 12.56 -6.39 -0.41
CA ALA A 259 13.49 -5.56 0.36
C ALA A 259 14.53 -6.42 1.11
N VAL A 260 14.11 -7.49 1.78
CA VAL A 260 15.03 -8.39 2.53
C VAL A 260 16.00 -9.09 1.59
N ILE A 261 15.52 -9.69 0.49
CA ILE A 261 16.38 -10.40 -0.48
C ILE A 261 17.39 -9.44 -1.10
N SER A 262 16.95 -8.26 -1.53
CA SER A 262 17.83 -7.24 -2.11
C SER A 262 18.86 -6.73 -1.10
N ALA A 263 18.49 -6.59 0.16
CA ALA A 263 19.40 -6.18 1.22
C ALA A 263 20.55 -7.17 1.41
N VAL A 264 20.23 -8.47 1.47
CA VAL A 264 21.27 -9.53 1.54
C VAL A 264 22.14 -9.55 0.29
N PHE A 265 21.49 -9.46 -0.88
CA PHE A 265 22.18 -9.60 -2.17
C PHE A 265 23.14 -8.43 -2.45
N PHE A 266 22.71 -7.19 -2.23
CA PHE A 266 23.44 -5.97 -2.59
C PHE A 266 24.26 -5.33 -1.45
N GLY A 267 24.40 -5.98 -0.31
CA GLY A 267 25.30 -5.51 0.74
C GLY A 267 24.69 -4.48 1.69
N HIS A 268 23.61 -4.86 2.38
CA HIS A 268 23.12 -4.13 3.56
C HIS A 268 24.08 -4.33 4.75
N PRO A 269 24.29 -3.33 5.59
CA PRO A 269 23.82 -1.94 5.47
C PRO A 269 24.82 -0.99 4.82
N ASP A 270 26.05 -1.42 4.57
CA ASP A 270 27.22 -0.56 4.32
C ASP A 270 27.04 0.37 3.12
N LYS A 271 26.34 -0.10 2.09
CA LYS A 271 26.10 0.68 0.86
C LYS A 271 24.63 0.96 0.59
N ASN A 272 23.75 0.12 1.08
CA ASN A 272 22.34 0.10 0.67
C ASN A 272 21.39 -0.18 1.84
N VAL A 273 20.38 0.64 1.96
CA VAL A 273 19.17 0.35 2.75
C VAL A 273 18.03 0.13 1.77
N TRP A 274 17.33 -0.98 1.92
CA TRP A 274 16.18 -1.34 1.11
C TRP A 274 14.91 -1.19 1.92
N VAL A 275 13.93 -0.45 1.38
CA VAL A 275 12.64 -0.22 2.04
C VAL A 275 11.51 -0.66 1.12
N ALA A 276 10.39 -1.09 1.71
CA ALA A 276 9.24 -1.49 0.91
C ALA A 276 8.01 -0.64 1.19
N THR A 277 7.24 -0.36 0.12
CA THR A 277 5.97 0.37 0.20
C THR A 277 4.83 -0.49 0.74
N GLY A 278 4.98 -1.82 0.71
CA GLY A 278 3.97 -2.78 1.12
C GLY A 278 2.82 -2.97 0.12
N GLY A 279 2.98 -2.45 -1.10
CA GLY A 279 2.05 -2.62 -2.21
C GLY A 279 2.15 -1.50 -3.24
N LYS A 280 1.85 -1.82 -4.50
CA LYS A 280 2.02 -0.97 -5.67
C LYS A 280 1.40 0.43 -5.52
N SER A 281 0.16 0.52 -5.09
CA SER A 281 -0.56 1.78 -4.91
C SER A 281 -0.07 2.64 -3.73
N ASN A 282 0.86 2.12 -2.91
CA ASN A 282 1.30 2.80 -1.70
C ASN A 282 2.46 3.79 -1.93
N LEU A 283 3.18 3.71 -3.06
CA LEU A 283 4.32 4.59 -3.32
C LEU A 283 3.95 6.07 -3.13
N ARG A 284 2.85 6.52 -3.74
CA ARG A 284 2.41 7.92 -3.70
C ARG A 284 2.34 8.49 -2.28
N ARG A 285 1.89 7.69 -1.31
CA ARG A 285 1.77 8.13 0.11
C ARG A 285 3.14 8.38 0.75
N HIS A 286 4.18 7.65 0.32
CA HIS A 286 5.52 7.73 0.91
C HIS A 286 6.45 8.73 0.20
N LEU A 287 6.10 9.20 -1.00
CA LEU A 287 6.92 10.15 -1.76
C LEU A 287 7.21 11.46 -1.00
N PRO A 288 6.26 12.08 -0.24
CA PRO A 288 6.57 13.27 0.55
C PRO A 288 7.68 13.03 1.57
N PHE A 289 7.64 11.90 2.29
CA PHE A 289 8.69 11.51 3.22
C PHE A 289 10.02 11.27 2.51
N LEU A 290 10.03 10.48 1.43
CA LEU A 290 11.24 10.17 0.66
C LEU A 290 11.89 11.43 0.07
N LYS A 291 11.10 12.40 -0.38
CA LYS A 291 11.58 13.69 -0.90
C LYS A 291 12.28 14.52 0.18
N GLN A 292 11.80 14.48 1.42
CA GLN A 292 12.35 15.27 2.53
C GLN A 292 13.71 14.76 3.02
N LEU A 293 14.10 13.54 2.65
CA LEU A 293 15.34 12.91 3.16
C LEU A 293 16.62 13.57 2.63
N ASP A 294 16.55 14.42 1.60
CA ASP A 294 17.70 15.04 0.92
C ASP A 294 18.83 14.06 0.52
N ARG A 295 18.46 12.80 0.26
CA ARG A 295 19.35 11.69 -0.12
C ARG A 295 18.92 11.11 -1.46
N SER A 296 19.85 10.45 -2.17
CA SER A 296 19.52 9.72 -3.38
C SER A 296 18.63 8.53 -3.07
N VAL A 297 17.44 8.50 -3.67
CA VAL A 297 16.45 7.44 -3.55
C VAL A 297 16.24 6.79 -4.92
N TYR A 298 16.48 5.50 -5.01
CA TYR A 298 16.26 4.71 -6.22
C TYR A 298 15.05 3.80 -6.05
N ILE A 299 14.16 3.86 -7.01
CA ILE A 299 12.90 3.11 -7.01
C ILE A 299 12.99 1.97 -8.01
N TYR A 300 12.61 0.77 -7.57
CA TYR A 300 12.59 -0.47 -8.33
C TYR A 300 11.15 -1.00 -8.41
N PRO A 301 10.37 -0.54 -9.38
CA PRO A 301 8.98 -1.01 -9.54
C PRO A 301 8.95 -2.48 -9.96
N ASP A 302 7.90 -3.20 -9.58
CA ASP A 302 7.59 -4.49 -10.17
C ASP A 302 7.23 -4.30 -11.66
N LYS A 303 7.37 -5.35 -12.46
CA LYS A 303 7.21 -5.27 -13.92
C LYS A 303 5.87 -4.66 -14.35
N ASP A 304 4.78 -4.97 -13.66
CA ASP A 304 3.45 -4.41 -13.92
C ASP A 304 3.18 -3.05 -13.27
N GLY A 305 4.12 -2.56 -12.43
CA GLY A 305 4.06 -1.30 -11.69
C GLY A 305 4.81 -0.13 -12.32
N VAL A 306 5.66 -0.37 -13.34
CA VAL A 306 6.57 0.63 -13.91
C VAL A 306 5.85 1.92 -14.29
N LYS A 307 4.82 1.84 -15.13
CA LYS A 307 4.11 3.02 -15.63
C LYS A 307 3.43 3.85 -14.54
N GLU A 308 2.86 3.17 -13.53
CA GLU A 308 2.22 3.85 -12.39
C GLU A 308 3.26 4.58 -11.54
N TRP A 309 4.38 3.92 -11.24
CA TRP A 309 5.44 4.48 -10.43
C TRP A 309 6.21 5.60 -11.15
N GLU A 310 6.41 5.47 -12.46
CA GLU A 310 6.93 6.56 -13.31
C GLU A 310 6.07 7.81 -13.20
N THR A 311 4.76 7.68 -13.37
CA THR A 311 3.82 8.80 -13.26
C THR A 311 3.92 9.47 -11.89
N ASN A 312 4.01 8.67 -10.81
CA ASN A 312 4.13 9.19 -9.46
C ASN A 312 5.46 9.95 -9.23
N VAL A 313 6.57 9.43 -9.77
CA VAL A 313 7.89 10.06 -9.64
C VAL A 313 8.02 11.30 -10.52
N GLN A 314 7.49 11.28 -11.73
CA GLN A 314 7.48 12.44 -12.64
C GLN A 314 6.67 13.63 -12.09
N ALA A 315 5.68 13.37 -11.23
CA ALA A 315 4.92 14.40 -10.54
C ALA A 315 5.73 15.13 -9.44
N LEU A 316 6.93 14.65 -9.09
CA LEU A 316 7.83 15.34 -8.16
C LEU A 316 8.52 16.52 -8.83
N ALA A 317 8.98 17.47 -8.02
CA ALA A 317 9.77 18.61 -8.52
C ALA A 317 11.07 18.12 -9.19
N ARG A 318 11.57 18.87 -10.19
CA ARG A 318 12.76 18.51 -10.99
C ARG A 318 14.04 18.36 -10.16
N ASP A 319 14.14 19.01 -9.03
CA ASP A 319 15.24 18.94 -8.06
C ASP A 319 15.18 17.72 -7.12
N SER A 320 14.12 16.91 -7.23
CA SER A 320 13.98 15.71 -6.42
C SER A 320 15.14 14.74 -6.66
N LYS A 321 15.66 14.17 -5.56
CA LYS A 321 16.67 13.10 -5.59
C LYS A 321 16.05 11.70 -5.71
N VAL A 322 14.73 11.60 -5.91
CA VAL A 322 13.97 10.35 -6.09
C VAL A 322 13.91 9.99 -7.57
N ARG A 323 14.37 8.81 -7.95
CA ARG A 323 14.48 8.37 -9.36
C ARG A 323 14.11 6.90 -9.54
N ILE A 324 13.53 6.55 -10.70
CA ILE A 324 13.38 5.15 -11.13
C ILE A 324 14.76 4.61 -11.54
N ASN A 325 15.08 3.38 -11.17
CA ASN A 325 16.29 2.70 -11.63
C ASN A 325 16.02 1.97 -12.95
N TYR A 326 16.12 2.69 -14.06
CA TYR A 326 15.96 2.10 -15.40
C TYR A 326 17.08 1.14 -15.79
N ASP A 327 18.29 1.34 -15.28
CA ASP A 327 19.42 0.45 -15.59
C ASP A 327 19.14 -0.99 -15.11
N PHE A 328 18.54 -1.12 -13.91
CA PHE A 328 18.11 -2.42 -13.41
C PHE A 328 17.00 -3.02 -14.28
N ILE A 329 15.96 -2.22 -14.58
CA ILE A 329 14.81 -2.64 -15.39
C ILE A 329 15.27 -3.15 -16.76
N ASN A 330 16.09 -2.36 -17.47
CA ASN A 330 16.53 -2.68 -18.82
C ASN A 330 17.51 -3.85 -18.88
N ARG A 331 18.29 -4.06 -17.80
CA ARG A 331 19.34 -5.08 -17.80
C ARG A 331 18.83 -6.46 -17.38
N TYR A 332 17.89 -6.53 -16.46
CA TYR A 332 17.57 -7.78 -15.78
C TYR A 332 16.18 -8.31 -16.08
N TRP A 333 15.25 -7.49 -16.54
CA TRP A 333 13.96 -7.98 -16.94
C TRP A 333 13.97 -8.51 -18.36
N THR A 334 13.41 -9.71 -18.54
CA THR A 334 13.32 -10.40 -19.81
C THR A 334 11.84 -10.65 -20.20
N GLU A 335 11.60 -11.05 -21.45
CA GLU A 335 10.26 -11.44 -21.91
C GLU A 335 9.74 -12.69 -21.19
N ALA A 336 10.65 -13.57 -20.73
CA ALA A 336 10.32 -14.77 -19.98
C ALA A 336 9.79 -14.47 -18.57
N ASP A 337 10.03 -13.25 -18.05
CA ASP A 337 9.53 -12.84 -16.75
C ASP A 337 8.02 -12.66 -16.79
N GLY A 338 7.31 -13.26 -15.83
CA GLY A 338 5.89 -13.07 -15.68
C GLY A 338 5.50 -11.59 -15.55
N LYS A 339 4.28 -11.23 -15.93
CA LYS A 339 3.80 -9.83 -15.86
C LYS A 339 3.94 -9.17 -14.49
N LYS A 340 3.99 -9.94 -13.42
CA LYS A 340 4.10 -9.48 -12.02
C LYS A 340 5.46 -9.79 -11.40
N ALA A 341 6.49 -10.04 -12.23
CA ALA A 341 7.83 -10.29 -11.72
C ALA A 341 8.35 -9.10 -10.92
N ASP A 342 8.95 -9.39 -9.77
CA ASP A 342 9.58 -8.42 -8.88
C ASP A 342 11.11 -8.57 -8.87
N ILE A 343 11.82 -7.69 -8.19
CA ILE A 343 13.28 -7.75 -8.07
C ILE A 343 13.75 -9.05 -7.40
N ALA A 344 12.98 -9.60 -6.44
CA ALA A 344 13.34 -10.85 -5.78
C ALA A 344 13.30 -12.04 -6.75
N ASP A 345 12.32 -12.09 -7.67
CA ASP A 345 12.23 -13.12 -8.69
C ASP A 345 13.46 -13.10 -9.62
N VAL A 346 13.95 -11.90 -9.93
CA VAL A 346 15.19 -11.75 -10.70
C VAL A 346 16.41 -12.23 -9.92
N LEU A 347 16.55 -11.77 -8.66
CA LEU A 347 17.76 -12.06 -7.86
C LEU A 347 17.86 -13.54 -7.48
N THR A 348 16.75 -14.20 -7.24
CA THR A 348 16.74 -15.64 -6.89
C THR A 348 17.20 -16.56 -8.01
N ARG A 349 17.24 -16.08 -9.27
CA ARG A 349 17.86 -16.84 -10.38
C ARG A 349 19.37 -16.95 -10.27
N PHE A 350 20.00 -16.08 -9.50
CA PHE A 350 21.44 -16.05 -9.29
C PHE A 350 21.86 -16.73 -7.97
N LEU A 351 20.90 -17.27 -7.25
CA LEU A 351 21.06 -18.01 -6.00
C LEU A 351 20.73 -19.48 -6.18
#